data_165f678a79c6b65cd1ab092d7bfcc442
#
_entry.id   165f678a79c6b65cd1ab092d7bfcc442
#
_cell.length_a   1.000
_cell.length_b   1.000
_cell.length_c   1.000
_cell.angle_alpha   90.00
_cell.angle_beta   90.00
_cell.angle_gamma   90.00
#
_symmetry.space_group_name_H-M   'P 1'
#
loop_
_entity.id
_entity.type
_entity.pdbx_description
1 polymer ?
#
loop_
_entity_poly.entity_id
_entity_poly.type
_entity_poly.pdbx_seq_one_letter_code
_entity_poly.pdbx_strand_id
1 'polypeptide(L)'
;MSSHNGIHPAVRVGHVHLSVSDMDRALAFYRDGLGFNLTGDGRQMGLPMAFVAAGDYHHHVGLNTFKPSGLYHVAFNYPDRRQLARAVRRLQDHGYAVDHATDHGGTVAVYLDDPDGNGIELSYDRPRETWFDAAGNPILKADRIPVDAI
;
A
#
# COMPACT_ATOMS: atom_id res chain seq x y z
N MET A 1 28.21 7.00 16.44
CA MET A 1 26.82 6.76 16.04
C MET A 1 26.74 6.84 14.54
N SER A 2 26.51 5.74 13.87
CA SER A 2 26.46 5.70 12.41
C SER A 2 25.21 6.47 11.95
N SER A 3 25.41 7.66 11.37
CA SER A 3 24.37 8.34 10.60
C SER A 3 24.12 7.51 9.35
N HIS A 4 23.15 6.61 9.38
CA HIS A 4 22.71 5.91 8.18
C HIS A 4 22.17 6.96 7.20
N ASN A 5 23.02 7.35 6.27
CA ASN A 5 22.68 8.32 5.21
C ASN A 5 21.87 7.65 4.08
N GLY A 6 21.32 6.48 4.31
CA GLY A 6 20.55 5.68 3.37
C GLY A 6 19.09 5.46 3.82
N ILE A 7 18.42 4.54 3.12
CA ILE A 7 17.09 4.06 3.50
C ILE A 7 17.16 3.40 4.90
N HIS A 8 16.09 3.55 5.67
CA HIS A 8 16.05 2.95 7.01
C HIS A 8 16.12 1.41 6.91
N PRO A 9 17.01 0.72 7.69
CA PRO A 9 17.23 -0.73 7.54
C PRO A 9 16.01 -1.60 7.88
N ALA A 10 15.00 -1.08 8.56
CA ALA A 10 13.74 -1.78 8.83
C ALA A 10 12.68 -1.59 7.74
N VAL A 11 12.98 -0.88 6.64
CA VAL A 11 12.08 -0.80 5.49
C VAL A 11 11.97 -2.19 4.86
N ARG A 12 10.75 -2.57 4.52
CA ARG A 12 10.44 -3.84 3.87
C ARG A 12 9.42 -3.62 2.75
N VAL A 13 9.33 -4.56 1.82
CA VAL A 13 8.20 -4.62 0.92
C VAL A 13 6.97 -5.00 1.76
N GLY A 14 6.03 -4.08 1.88
CA GLY A 14 4.81 -4.27 2.68
C GLY A 14 3.76 -5.03 1.90
N HIS A 15 3.52 -4.64 0.67
CA HIS A 15 2.59 -5.32 -0.23
C HIS A 15 2.91 -5.08 -1.70
N VAL A 16 2.28 -5.90 -2.55
CA VAL A 16 2.23 -5.71 -4.00
C VAL A 16 0.77 -5.48 -4.39
N HIS A 17 0.52 -4.54 -5.27
CA HIS A 17 -0.80 -4.33 -5.86
C HIS A 17 -0.76 -4.69 -7.34
N LEU A 18 -1.62 -5.62 -7.74
CA LEU A 18 -1.68 -6.17 -9.09
C LEU A 18 -2.98 -5.77 -9.77
N SER A 19 -2.90 -5.37 -11.02
CA SER A 19 -4.05 -5.32 -11.90
C SER A 19 -4.26 -6.71 -12.51
N VAL A 20 -5.47 -7.24 -12.41
CA VAL A 20 -5.84 -8.57 -12.90
C VAL A 20 -6.98 -8.46 -13.91
N SER A 21 -7.09 -9.41 -14.81
CA SER A 21 -8.13 -9.40 -15.85
C SER A 21 -9.49 -9.87 -15.35
N ASP A 22 -9.51 -10.69 -14.28
CA ASP A 22 -10.72 -11.28 -13.70
C ASP A 22 -10.52 -11.47 -12.20
N MET A 23 -11.34 -10.82 -11.39
CA MET A 23 -11.22 -10.82 -9.94
C MET A 23 -11.55 -12.19 -9.33
N ASP A 24 -12.57 -12.87 -9.82
CA ASP A 24 -12.96 -14.18 -9.27
C ASP A 24 -11.89 -15.23 -9.54
N ARG A 25 -11.31 -15.19 -10.73
CA ARG A 25 -10.20 -16.09 -11.11
C ARG A 25 -8.94 -15.78 -10.28
N ALA A 26 -8.64 -14.51 -10.04
CA ALA A 26 -7.52 -14.11 -9.19
C ALA A 26 -7.72 -14.57 -7.74
N LEU A 27 -8.91 -14.36 -7.17
CA LEU A 27 -9.24 -14.81 -5.82
C LEU A 27 -9.21 -16.33 -5.69
N ALA A 28 -9.66 -17.06 -6.70
CA ALA A 28 -9.53 -18.52 -6.72
C ALA A 28 -8.07 -18.97 -6.64
N PHE A 29 -7.15 -18.26 -7.28
CA PHE A 29 -5.73 -18.54 -7.20
C PHE A 29 -5.13 -18.14 -5.84
N TYR A 30 -5.27 -16.88 -5.43
CA TYR A 30 -4.60 -16.36 -4.25
C TYR A 30 -5.22 -16.86 -2.94
N ARG A 31 -6.54 -16.85 -2.84
CA ARG A 31 -7.27 -17.30 -1.64
C ARG A 31 -7.38 -18.82 -1.58
N ASP A 32 -7.94 -19.43 -2.62
CA ASP A 32 -8.30 -20.85 -2.58
C ASP A 32 -7.10 -21.75 -2.91
N GLY A 33 -6.26 -21.35 -3.85
CA GLY A 33 -5.07 -22.09 -4.26
C GLY A 33 -3.88 -21.90 -3.33
N LEU A 34 -3.48 -20.63 -3.07
CA LEU A 34 -2.33 -20.31 -2.21
C LEU A 34 -2.68 -20.26 -0.72
N GLY A 35 -3.95 -20.13 -0.36
CA GLY A 35 -4.40 -20.14 1.03
C GLY A 35 -4.28 -18.79 1.76
N PHE A 36 -4.22 -17.67 1.03
CA PHE A 36 -4.31 -16.36 1.67
C PHE A 36 -5.70 -16.11 2.25
N ASN A 37 -5.76 -15.36 3.34
CA ASN A 37 -7.03 -14.90 3.89
C ASN A 37 -7.55 -13.72 3.06
N LEU A 38 -8.83 -13.72 2.69
CA LEU A 38 -9.49 -12.52 2.15
C LEU A 38 -9.72 -11.54 3.29
N THR A 39 -9.02 -10.40 3.26
CA THR A 39 -9.11 -9.38 4.30
C THR A 39 -10.05 -8.24 3.93
N GLY A 40 -10.36 -8.07 2.65
CA GLY A 40 -11.32 -7.10 2.18
C GLY A 40 -11.76 -7.37 0.75
N ASP A 41 -13.06 -7.20 0.49
CA ASP A 41 -13.64 -7.27 -0.84
C ASP A 41 -14.39 -5.96 -1.14
N GLY A 42 -13.72 -5.05 -1.85
CA GLY A 42 -14.25 -3.74 -2.20
C GLY A 42 -15.46 -3.80 -3.12
N ARG A 43 -15.69 -4.94 -3.82
CA ARG A 43 -16.83 -5.11 -4.72
C ARG A 43 -18.16 -4.97 -3.99
N GLN A 44 -18.21 -5.32 -2.71
CA GLN A 44 -19.38 -5.09 -1.85
C GLN A 44 -19.73 -3.61 -1.69
N MET A 45 -18.77 -2.72 -1.91
CA MET A 45 -18.92 -1.26 -1.87
C MET A 45 -18.86 -0.63 -3.28
N GLY A 46 -18.96 -1.44 -4.35
CA GLY A 46 -18.86 -0.96 -5.72
C GLY A 46 -17.43 -0.64 -6.20
N LEU A 47 -16.41 -1.05 -5.48
CA LEU A 47 -15.01 -0.85 -5.85
C LEU A 47 -14.43 -2.14 -6.44
N PRO A 48 -13.87 -2.12 -7.67
CA PRO A 48 -13.35 -3.32 -8.32
C PRO A 48 -11.97 -3.72 -7.77
N MET A 49 -11.90 -3.98 -6.46
CA MET A 49 -10.67 -4.35 -5.75
C MET A 49 -10.93 -5.37 -4.66
N ALA A 50 -9.89 -6.13 -4.32
CA ALA A 50 -9.88 -7.05 -3.18
C ALA A 50 -8.49 -7.10 -2.56
N PHE A 51 -8.43 -7.52 -1.29
CA PHE A 51 -7.20 -7.61 -0.53
C PHE A 51 -7.07 -8.98 0.11
N VAL A 52 -5.87 -9.54 0.04
CA VAL A 52 -5.56 -10.82 0.68
C VAL A 52 -4.27 -10.72 1.49
N ALA A 53 -4.19 -11.48 2.59
CA ALA A 53 -3.04 -11.48 3.48
C ALA A 53 -2.72 -12.87 4.02
N ALA A 54 -1.47 -13.07 4.41
CA ALA A 54 -1.08 -14.13 5.31
C ALA A 54 -1.27 -13.65 6.75
N GLY A 55 -1.82 -14.53 7.61
CA GLY A 55 -2.05 -14.19 9.01
C GLY A 55 -3.05 -13.04 9.19
N ASP A 56 -2.69 -12.10 10.06
CA ASP A 56 -3.56 -11.03 10.54
C ASP A 56 -3.15 -9.62 10.04
N TYR A 57 -2.34 -9.57 8.99
CA TYR A 57 -1.94 -8.31 8.34
C TYR A 57 -3.10 -7.77 7.49
N HIS A 58 -3.14 -6.44 7.26
CA HIS A 58 -4.23 -5.84 6.47
C HIS A 58 -4.25 -6.34 5.03
N HIS A 59 -3.11 -6.43 4.34
CA HIS A 59 -2.96 -7.09 3.05
C HIS A 59 -1.48 -7.23 2.66
N HIS A 60 -1.17 -8.34 1.99
CA HIS A 60 0.12 -8.56 1.32
C HIS A 60 -0.02 -8.42 -0.20
N VAL A 61 -1.22 -8.71 -0.72
CA VAL A 61 -1.54 -8.53 -2.12
C VAL A 61 -2.85 -7.76 -2.24
N GLY A 62 -2.80 -6.63 -2.94
CA GLY A 62 -3.97 -5.93 -3.44
C GLY A 62 -4.25 -6.39 -4.87
N LEU A 63 -5.51 -6.54 -5.21
CA LEU A 63 -5.99 -6.93 -6.54
C LEU A 63 -6.97 -5.87 -7.04
N ASN A 64 -6.87 -5.47 -8.29
CA ASN A 64 -7.86 -4.61 -8.93
C ASN A 64 -8.01 -4.91 -10.42
N THR A 65 -9.04 -4.33 -11.03
CA THR A 65 -9.27 -4.42 -12.49
C THR A 65 -9.26 -3.05 -13.15
N PHE A 66 -8.51 -2.08 -12.59
CA PHE A 66 -8.47 -0.69 -13.10
C PHE A 66 -7.70 -0.54 -14.41
N LYS A 67 -6.69 -1.40 -14.63
CA LYS A 67 -5.79 -1.33 -15.78
C LYS A 67 -5.64 -2.73 -16.40
N PRO A 68 -5.04 -2.84 -17.59
CA PRO A 68 -4.57 -4.12 -18.09
C PRO A 68 -3.70 -4.85 -17.07
N SER A 69 -3.67 -6.17 -17.12
CA SER A 69 -2.92 -7.01 -16.17
C SER A 69 -1.46 -6.61 -16.05
N GLY A 70 -0.95 -6.55 -14.83
CA GLY A 70 0.43 -6.19 -14.53
C GLY A 70 0.61 -5.58 -13.15
N LEU A 71 1.80 -5.05 -12.90
CA LEU A 71 2.10 -4.33 -11.68
C LEU A 71 1.30 -3.01 -11.64
N TYR A 72 0.55 -2.80 -10.56
CA TYR A 72 -0.07 -1.51 -10.27
C TYR A 72 0.89 -0.63 -9.44
N HIS A 73 1.38 -1.14 -8.33
CA HIS A 73 2.50 -0.58 -7.57
C HIS A 73 3.17 -1.62 -6.67
N VAL A 74 4.38 -1.32 -6.22
CA VAL A 74 5.02 -1.97 -5.09
C VAL A 74 5.07 -0.99 -3.92
N ALA A 75 4.75 -1.45 -2.72
CA ALA A 75 4.79 -0.63 -1.51
C ALA A 75 5.99 -0.96 -0.64
N PHE A 76 6.71 0.08 -0.24
CA PHE A 76 7.77 0.02 0.76
C PHE A 76 7.23 0.57 2.08
N ASN A 77 7.17 -0.28 3.10
CA ASN A 77 6.66 0.08 4.40
C ASN A 77 7.79 0.54 5.32
N TYR A 78 7.64 1.73 5.87
CA TYR A 78 8.55 2.36 6.81
C TYR A 78 8.09 2.09 8.25
N PRO A 79 9.02 2.04 9.22
CA PRO A 79 8.66 1.74 10.60
C PRO A 79 7.70 2.74 11.25
N ASP A 80 7.79 3.99 10.84
CA ASP A 80 6.98 5.08 11.41
C ASP A 80 6.91 6.30 10.46
N ARG A 81 6.02 7.25 10.80
CA ARG A 81 5.83 8.49 10.08
C ARG A 81 7.13 9.28 9.89
N ARG A 82 7.97 9.35 10.92
CA ARG A 82 9.21 10.13 10.85
C ARG A 82 10.18 9.58 9.81
N GLN A 83 10.26 8.25 9.70
CA GLN A 83 11.14 7.62 8.70
C GLN A 83 10.56 7.78 7.29
N LEU A 84 9.25 7.71 7.12
CA LEU A 84 8.59 8.04 5.86
C LEU A 84 8.87 9.50 5.46
N ALA A 85 8.69 10.46 6.39
CA ALA A 85 8.97 11.88 6.12
C ALA A 85 10.42 12.13 5.68
N ARG A 86 11.38 11.42 6.27
CA ARG A 86 12.80 11.51 5.87
C ARG A 86 13.02 10.98 4.45
N ALA A 87 12.35 9.89 4.08
CA ALA A 87 12.44 9.34 2.73
C ALA A 87 11.85 10.30 1.69
N VAL A 88 10.71 10.92 1.99
CA VAL A 88 10.07 11.92 1.12
C VAL A 88 11.01 13.12 0.91
N ARG A 89 11.55 13.69 1.98
CA ARG A 89 12.51 14.80 1.87
C ARG A 89 13.74 14.41 1.04
N ARG A 90 14.28 13.22 1.27
CA ARG A 90 15.43 12.74 0.49
C ARG A 90 15.11 12.68 -1.01
N LEU A 91 13.94 12.17 -1.40
CA LEU A 91 13.49 12.16 -2.79
C LEU A 91 13.44 13.57 -3.37
N GLN A 92 12.83 14.51 -2.65
CA GLN A 92 12.72 15.92 -3.05
C GLN A 92 14.10 16.57 -3.18
N ASP A 93 15.01 16.34 -2.25
CA ASP A 93 16.39 16.85 -2.28
C ASP A 93 17.17 16.33 -3.50
N HIS A 94 16.81 15.15 -4.01
CA HIS A 94 17.39 14.58 -5.23
C HIS A 94 16.59 14.92 -6.51
N GLY A 95 15.61 15.82 -6.41
CA GLY A 95 14.86 16.33 -7.56
C GLY A 95 13.73 15.42 -8.05
N TYR A 96 13.35 14.39 -7.28
CA TYR A 96 12.22 13.53 -7.64
C TYR A 96 10.90 14.15 -7.16
N ALA A 97 9.93 14.19 -8.06
CA ALA A 97 8.59 14.62 -7.74
C ALA A 97 7.85 13.53 -6.95
N VAL A 98 7.06 13.98 -5.98
CA VAL A 98 6.11 13.14 -5.26
C VAL A 98 4.72 13.56 -5.72
N ASP A 99 3.93 12.60 -6.23
CA ASP A 99 2.66 12.92 -6.88
C ASP A 99 1.60 13.38 -5.88
N HIS A 100 1.41 12.60 -4.83
CA HIS A 100 0.44 12.91 -3.78
C HIS A 100 0.65 12.05 -2.54
N ALA A 101 0.01 12.46 -1.45
CA ALA A 101 -0.12 11.66 -0.24
C ALA A 101 -1.59 11.36 0.05
N THR A 102 -1.86 10.22 0.67
CA THR A 102 -3.20 9.74 0.97
C THR A 102 -3.25 9.13 2.36
N ASP A 103 -4.28 9.48 3.11
CA ASP A 103 -4.67 8.82 4.35
C ASP A 103 -5.67 7.72 4.04
N HIS A 104 -5.27 6.47 4.23
CA HIS A 104 -6.10 5.27 4.03
C HIS A 104 -6.74 4.75 5.32
N GLY A 105 -6.67 5.51 6.41
CA GLY A 105 -7.16 5.08 7.72
C GLY A 105 -6.12 4.23 8.46
N GLY A 106 -5.95 2.98 8.09
CA GLY A 106 -4.95 2.08 8.67
C GLY A 106 -3.51 2.33 8.23
N THR A 107 -3.32 3.06 7.13
CA THR A 107 -2.02 3.34 6.53
C THR A 107 -2.00 4.78 6.02
N VAL A 108 -0.86 5.42 6.07
CA VAL A 108 -0.61 6.67 5.35
C VAL A 108 0.44 6.41 4.29
N ALA A 109 0.18 6.86 3.08
CA ALA A 109 0.98 6.55 1.92
C ALA A 109 1.31 7.77 1.08
N VAL A 110 2.44 7.69 0.40
CA VAL A 110 2.94 8.67 -0.58
C VAL A 110 3.17 7.92 -1.88
N TYR A 111 2.73 8.50 -2.98
CA TYR A 111 2.78 7.88 -4.30
C TYR A 111 3.66 8.66 -5.25
N LEU A 112 4.41 7.92 -6.06
CA LEU A 112 5.23 8.42 -7.14
C LEU A 112 5.48 7.29 -8.15
N ASP A 113 6.12 7.61 -9.25
CA ASP A 113 6.62 6.62 -10.20
C ASP A 113 8.16 6.58 -10.17
N ASP A 114 8.72 5.41 -10.47
CA ASP A 114 10.14 5.30 -10.76
C ASP A 114 10.46 5.86 -12.18
N PRO A 115 11.74 5.98 -12.57
CA PRO A 115 12.08 6.54 -13.89
C PRO A 115 11.51 5.79 -15.10
N ASP A 116 11.10 4.53 -14.94
CA ASP A 116 10.49 3.71 -15.98
C ASP A 116 8.95 3.67 -15.91
N GLY A 117 8.35 4.43 -14.99
CA GLY A 117 6.89 4.52 -14.83
C GLY A 117 6.29 3.40 -13.98
N ASN A 118 7.09 2.65 -13.23
CA ASN A 118 6.55 1.71 -12.25
C ASN A 118 6.00 2.45 -11.04
N GLY A 119 4.77 2.13 -10.64
CA GLY A 119 4.15 2.71 -9.46
C GLY A 119 4.88 2.35 -8.17
N ILE A 120 5.19 3.35 -7.37
CA ILE A 120 5.84 3.20 -6.07
C ILE A 120 4.93 3.80 -5.00
N GLU A 121 4.70 3.05 -3.95
CA GLU A 121 4.07 3.52 -2.72
C GLU A 121 5.10 3.51 -1.59
N LEU A 122 5.21 4.61 -0.87
CA LEU A 122 5.95 4.67 0.39
C LEU A 122 4.94 4.85 1.52
N SER A 123 4.94 3.97 2.50
CA SER A 123 3.88 3.97 3.52
C SER A 123 4.41 3.70 4.93
N TYR A 124 3.59 4.00 5.92
CA TYR A 124 3.71 3.44 7.27
C TYR A 124 2.35 3.01 7.77
N ASP A 125 2.33 1.93 8.53
CA ASP A 125 1.11 1.43 9.15
C ASP A 125 0.81 2.19 10.44
N ARG A 126 -0.46 2.55 10.63
CA ARG A 126 -0.98 2.99 11.92
C ARG A 126 -1.21 1.78 12.85
N PRO A 127 -1.49 2.01 14.13
CA PRO A 127 -1.82 0.93 15.04
C PRO A 127 -2.93 0.03 14.50
N ARG A 128 -2.81 -1.27 14.74
CA ARG A 128 -3.67 -2.32 14.18
C ARG A 128 -5.17 -2.07 14.40
N GLU A 129 -5.54 -1.51 15.52
CA GLU A 129 -6.92 -1.17 15.87
C GLU A 129 -7.57 -0.16 14.92
N THR A 130 -6.78 0.49 14.07
CA THR A 130 -7.27 1.43 13.03
C THR A 130 -7.47 0.79 11.66
N TRP A 131 -7.15 -0.51 11.49
CA TRP A 131 -7.18 -1.16 10.17
C TRP A 131 -8.57 -1.63 9.77
N PHE A 132 -9.38 -2.00 10.75
CA PHE A 132 -10.70 -2.59 10.54
C PHE A 132 -11.76 -1.86 11.38
N ASP A 133 -12.97 -1.83 10.86
CA ASP A 133 -14.12 -1.32 11.61
C ASP A 133 -14.61 -2.35 12.65
N ALA A 134 -15.64 -1.97 13.46
CA ALA A 134 -16.20 -2.84 14.47
C ALA A 134 -16.83 -4.14 13.92
N ALA A 135 -17.18 -4.16 12.66
CA ALA A 135 -17.72 -5.35 11.97
C ALA A 135 -16.62 -6.22 11.34
N GLY A 136 -15.33 -5.82 11.48
CA GLY A 136 -14.19 -6.53 10.88
C GLY A 136 -13.96 -6.24 9.40
N ASN A 137 -14.60 -5.21 8.82
CA ASN A 137 -14.33 -4.79 7.47
C ASN A 137 -13.11 -3.87 7.42
N PRO A 138 -12.27 -3.96 6.39
CA PRO A 138 -11.16 -3.02 6.24
C PRO A 138 -11.71 -1.59 6.09
N ILE A 139 -11.03 -0.64 6.75
CA ILE A 139 -11.34 0.77 6.58
C ILE A 139 -10.78 1.20 5.22
N LEU A 140 -11.66 1.34 4.24
CA LEU A 140 -11.33 1.80 2.89
C LEU A 140 -11.59 3.30 2.80
N LYS A 141 -10.56 4.07 3.10
CA LYS A 141 -10.52 5.52 3.07
C LYS A 141 -9.43 5.94 2.07
N ALA A 142 -9.61 7.05 1.41
CA ALA A 142 -8.64 7.59 0.45
C ALA A 142 -8.68 9.13 0.47
N ASP A 143 -8.44 9.71 1.63
CA ASP A 143 -8.43 11.16 1.80
C ASP A 143 -7.08 11.71 1.34
N ARG A 144 -7.08 12.56 0.32
CA ARG A 144 -5.88 13.29 -0.08
C ARG A 144 -5.45 14.23 1.03
N ILE A 145 -4.17 14.16 1.37
CA ILE A 145 -3.54 15.04 2.34
C ILE A 145 -2.33 15.74 1.70
N PRO A 146 -1.94 16.92 2.17
CA PRO A 146 -0.71 17.55 1.72
C PRO A 146 0.50 16.68 1.98
N VAL A 147 1.44 16.62 1.03
CA VAL A 147 2.71 15.88 1.22
C VAL A 147 3.47 16.40 2.43
N ASP A 148 3.38 17.70 2.70
CA ASP A 148 4.01 18.34 3.86
C ASP A 148 3.41 17.89 5.21
N ALA A 149 2.24 17.24 5.18
CA ALA A 149 1.62 16.65 6.38
C ALA A 149 2.23 15.30 6.75
N ILE A 150 3.17 14.76 5.96
CA ILE A 150 3.93 13.54 6.26
C ILE A 150 5.16 13.90 7.16
#